data_b68791c26cd719e059302645168e2387
#
_entry.id   b68791c26cd719e059302645168e2387
#
_cell.length_a   1.000
_cell.length_b   1.000
_cell.length_c   1.000
_cell.angle_alpha   90.00
_cell.angle_beta   90.00
_cell.angle_gamma   90.00
#
_symmetry.space_group_name_H-M   'P 1'
#
loop_
_entity.id
_entity.type
_entity.pdbx_description
1 polymer ?
#
loop_
_entity_poly.entity_id
_entity_poly.type
_entity_poly.pdbx_seq_one_letter_code
_entity_poly.pdbx_strand_id
1 'polypeptide(L)'
;MKIALGQMHIRWEDKAANLARVESWAELLKEKNIDLFVLPEMSLTGFSMHTELTKETDNITVAEAERLARKYQMAVGIGWVKDVGKFCENRYSIVTPEGEILEYTKLHPFSYSGEDRYFQGGTLLPVCEYRGYHLGVQICYDLRFPEAFQALSRQADLILVPANWPGRRREHWISLLQARAIENQCYIAGVNCVGDMDGQTYTGDSRLYGPDGALCSGETLMPADAHPGECAFIYEIDDQVKKVRTQFPVKKDRRDALYRQFYEI
;
A
#
# COMPACT_ATOMS: atom_id res chain seq x y z
N MET A 1 1.52 16.46 -5.90
CA MET A 1 1.01 15.18 -6.42
C MET A 1 -0.31 14.87 -5.74
N LYS A 2 -1.31 14.44 -6.50
CA LYS A 2 -2.66 14.12 -5.98
C LYS A 2 -2.86 12.63 -5.95
N ILE A 3 -3.15 12.06 -4.78
CA ILE A 3 -3.31 10.62 -4.59
C ILE A 3 -4.73 10.27 -4.12
N ALA A 4 -5.23 9.11 -4.53
CA ALA A 4 -6.48 8.55 -4.06
C ALA A 4 -6.23 7.20 -3.39
N LEU A 5 -6.69 7.03 -2.16
CA LEU A 5 -6.65 5.76 -1.42
C LEU A 5 -8.01 5.08 -1.54
N GLY A 6 -8.08 4.00 -2.29
CA GLY A 6 -9.30 3.25 -2.53
C GLY A 6 -9.60 2.26 -1.41
N GLN A 7 -10.35 2.70 -0.41
CA GLN A 7 -10.86 1.84 0.64
C GLN A 7 -12.04 1.02 0.12
N MET A 8 -11.74 -0.08 -0.55
CA MET A 8 -12.75 -0.86 -1.25
C MET A 8 -13.25 -2.07 -0.44
N HIS A 9 -14.50 -2.46 -0.71
CA HIS A 9 -15.03 -3.76 -0.34
C HIS A 9 -14.57 -4.79 -1.37
N ILE A 10 -13.66 -5.68 -0.97
CA ILE A 10 -13.14 -6.74 -1.84
C ILE A 10 -14.09 -7.93 -1.78
N ARG A 11 -14.61 -8.37 -2.92
CA ARG A 11 -15.32 -9.64 -3.03
C ARG A 11 -14.32 -10.79 -2.95
N TRP A 12 -14.50 -11.66 -1.96
CA TRP A 12 -13.56 -12.74 -1.68
C TRP A 12 -13.33 -13.63 -2.91
N GLU A 13 -12.05 -13.70 -3.36
CA GLU A 13 -11.55 -14.52 -4.47
C GLU A 13 -12.24 -14.28 -5.83
N ASP A 14 -12.99 -13.21 -6.01
CA ASP A 14 -13.67 -12.87 -7.26
C ASP A 14 -12.90 -11.76 -8.01
N LYS A 15 -11.82 -12.18 -8.72
CA LYS A 15 -10.97 -11.26 -9.48
C LYS A 15 -11.76 -10.41 -10.50
N ALA A 16 -12.72 -11.01 -11.18
CA ALA A 16 -13.47 -10.34 -12.23
C ALA A 16 -14.36 -9.22 -11.65
N ALA A 17 -15.09 -9.52 -10.57
CA ALA A 17 -15.94 -8.53 -9.91
C ALA A 17 -15.11 -7.41 -9.28
N ASN A 18 -13.96 -7.75 -8.67
CA ASN A 18 -13.07 -6.76 -8.08
C ASN A 18 -12.41 -5.86 -9.14
N LEU A 19 -11.99 -6.42 -10.26
CA LEU A 19 -11.44 -5.64 -11.38
C LEU A 19 -12.50 -4.67 -11.95
N ALA A 20 -13.73 -5.13 -12.15
CA ALA A 20 -14.83 -4.27 -12.57
C ALA A 20 -15.09 -3.14 -11.57
N ARG A 21 -14.96 -3.42 -10.26
CA ARG A 21 -15.07 -2.42 -9.20
C ARG A 21 -13.94 -1.40 -9.26
N VAL A 22 -12.70 -1.84 -9.42
CA VAL A 22 -11.53 -0.97 -9.61
C VAL A 22 -11.70 -0.06 -10.83
N GLU A 23 -12.20 -0.60 -11.95
CA GLU A 23 -12.45 0.19 -13.14
C GLU A 23 -13.55 1.25 -12.93
N SER A 24 -14.64 0.90 -12.23
CA SER A 24 -15.69 1.88 -11.89
C SER A 24 -15.17 3.02 -11.01
N TRP A 25 -14.24 2.72 -10.11
CA TRP A 25 -13.56 3.72 -9.30
C TRP A 25 -12.64 4.62 -10.14
N ALA A 26 -11.85 4.03 -11.04
CA ALA A 26 -10.97 4.79 -11.93
C ALA A 26 -11.75 5.78 -12.81
N GLU A 27 -12.96 5.38 -13.28
CA GLU A 27 -13.85 6.28 -14.03
C GLU A 27 -14.32 7.48 -13.18
N LEU A 28 -14.69 7.26 -11.91
CA LEU A 28 -15.10 8.34 -11.01
C LEU A 28 -13.92 9.26 -10.64
N LEU A 29 -12.74 8.71 -10.48
CA LEU A 29 -11.53 9.44 -10.10
C LEU A 29 -10.94 10.25 -11.24
N LYS A 30 -11.24 9.92 -12.51
CA LYS A 30 -10.78 10.63 -13.69
C LYS A 30 -11.06 12.14 -13.63
N GLU A 31 -12.26 12.54 -13.19
CA GLU A 31 -12.67 13.95 -13.08
C GLU A 31 -11.95 14.71 -11.95
N LYS A 32 -11.21 13.98 -11.10
CA LYS A 32 -10.48 14.54 -9.95
C LYS A 32 -9.00 14.84 -10.24
N ASN A 33 -8.51 14.53 -11.45
CA ASN A 33 -7.10 14.68 -11.84
C ASN A 33 -6.15 13.99 -10.86
N ILE A 34 -6.40 12.71 -10.59
CA ILE A 34 -5.57 11.90 -9.70
C ILE A 34 -4.28 11.49 -10.41
N ASP A 35 -3.13 11.68 -9.77
CA ASP A 35 -1.85 11.22 -10.27
C ASP A 35 -1.63 9.73 -9.94
N LEU A 36 -2.04 9.27 -8.74
CA LEU A 36 -1.85 7.89 -8.28
C LEU A 36 -3.08 7.37 -7.53
N PHE A 37 -3.67 6.29 -8.02
CA PHE A 37 -4.74 5.54 -7.37
C PHE A 37 -4.16 4.32 -6.67
N VAL A 38 -4.31 4.24 -5.35
CA VAL A 38 -3.70 3.22 -4.47
C VAL A 38 -4.79 2.27 -3.98
N LEU A 39 -4.63 0.97 -4.25
CA LEU A 39 -5.54 -0.10 -3.87
C LEU A 39 -4.98 -0.92 -2.69
N PRO A 40 -5.80 -1.68 -1.94
CA PRO A 40 -5.36 -2.54 -0.86
C PRO A 40 -4.42 -3.68 -1.30
N GLU A 41 -3.81 -4.38 -0.33
CA GLU A 41 -3.10 -5.65 -0.52
C GLU A 41 -4.01 -6.67 -1.20
N MET A 42 -3.47 -7.51 -2.12
CA MET A 42 -4.22 -8.53 -2.85
C MET A 42 -5.57 -7.99 -3.35
N SER A 43 -5.51 -6.87 -4.08
CA SER A 43 -6.65 -6.01 -4.41
C SER A 43 -7.82 -6.72 -5.09
N LEU A 44 -7.51 -7.77 -5.86
CA LEU A 44 -8.52 -8.48 -6.65
C LEU A 44 -9.01 -9.79 -6.00
N THR A 45 -8.41 -10.21 -4.88
CA THR A 45 -8.74 -11.51 -4.27
C THR A 45 -9.07 -11.44 -2.78
N GLY A 46 -8.60 -10.38 -2.10
CA GLY A 46 -8.50 -10.38 -0.64
C GLY A 46 -7.34 -11.25 -0.16
N PHE A 47 -7.08 -11.20 1.15
CA PHE A 47 -5.97 -11.92 1.78
C PHE A 47 -6.26 -13.42 1.89
N SER A 48 -6.16 -14.13 0.76
CA SER A 48 -6.46 -15.56 0.65
C SER A 48 -5.21 -16.44 0.63
N MET A 49 -5.31 -17.57 1.31
CA MET A 49 -4.32 -18.66 1.27
C MET A 49 -4.67 -19.72 0.22
N HIS A 50 -5.77 -19.59 -0.50
CA HIS A 50 -6.14 -20.49 -1.62
C HIS A 50 -5.34 -20.10 -2.88
N THR A 51 -4.02 -20.30 -2.82
CA THR A 51 -3.08 -19.84 -3.85
C THR A 51 -3.39 -20.39 -5.24
N GLU A 52 -3.99 -21.58 -5.36
CA GLU A 52 -4.39 -22.15 -6.66
C GLU A 52 -5.48 -21.33 -7.37
N LEU A 53 -6.26 -20.53 -6.62
CA LEU A 53 -7.29 -19.64 -7.17
C LEU A 53 -6.76 -18.23 -7.42
N THR A 54 -5.73 -17.83 -6.66
CA THR A 54 -5.32 -16.41 -6.60
C THR A 54 -4.04 -16.11 -7.35
N LYS A 55 -3.11 -17.09 -7.47
CA LYS A 55 -1.80 -16.91 -8.10
C LYS A 55 -1.86 -16.66 -9.60
N GLU A 56 -0.86 -15.98 -10.10
CA GLU A 56 -0.69 -15.65 -11.52
C GLU A 56 0.74 -15.95 -11.97
N THR A 57 0.88 -16.56 -13.15
CA THR A 57 2.16 -16.73 -13.87
C THR A 57 2.43 -15.58 -14.83
N ASP A 58 1.38 -15.05 -15.46
CA ASP A 58 1.46 -14.17 -16.63
C ASP A 58 1.24 -12.68 -16.29
N ASN A 59 1.25 -12.31 -14.98
CA ASN A 59 1.11 -10.94 -14.48
C ASN A 59 -0.17 -10.25 -15.02
N ILE A 60 -1.28 -10.99 -15.12
CA ILE A 60 -2.56 -10.49 -15.68
C ILE A 60 -3.04 -9.26 -14.92
N THR A 61 -2.92 -9.27 -13.58
CA THR A 61 -3.31 -8.12 -12.75
C THR A 61 -2.50 -6.86 -13.09
N VAL A 62 -1.20 -7.00 -13.35
CA VAL A 62 -0.34 -5.87 -13.77
C VAL A 62 -0.74 -5.36 -15.14
N ALA A 63 -1.02 -6.25 -16.10
CA ALA A 63 -1.48 -5.89 -17.44
C ALA A 63 -2.82 -5.13 -17.40
N GLU A 64 -3.76 -5.57 -16.56
CA GLU A 64 -5.04 -4.85 -16.35
C GLU A 64 -4.83 -3.49 -15.68
N ALA A 65 -3.92 -3.38 -14.71
CA ALA A 65 -3.55 -2.10 -14.11
C ALA A 65 -2.95 -1.14 -15.15
N GLU A 66 -2.11 -1.64 -16.08
CA GLU A 66 -1.56 -0.85 -17.17
C GLU A 66 -2.65 -0.38 -18.15
N ARG A 67 -3.60 -1.27 -18.49
CA ARG A 67 -4.77 -0.91 -19.29
C ARG A 67 -5.57 0.24 -18.65
N LEU A 68 -5.83 0.14 -17.34
CA LEU A 68 -6.54 1.16 -16.57
C LEU A 68 -5.74 2.46 -16.49
N ALA A 69 -4.43 2.38 -16.21
CA ALA A 69 -3.54 3.53 -16.14
C ALA A 69 -3.55 4.32 -17.46
N ARG A 70 -3.45 3.63 -18.60
CA ARG A 70 -3.54 4.24 -19.94
C ARG A 70 -4.91 4.83 -20.21
N LYS A 71 -5.98 4.11 -19.90
CA LYS A 71 -7.36 4.55 -20.15
C LYS A 71 -7.70 5.84 -19.37
N TYR A 72 -7.28 5.90 -18.12
CA TYR A 72 -7.66 6.99 -17.19
C TYR A 72 -6.54 8.01 -16.94
N GLN A 73 -5.36 7.82 -17.55
CA GLN A 73 -4.20 8.72 -17.47
C GLN A 73 -3.76 9.00 -16.03
N MET A 74 -3.78 7.95 -15.16
CA MET A 74 -3.30 7.99 -13.78
C MET A 74 -2.51 6.72 -13.47
N ALA A 75 -1.52 6.80 -12.58
CA ALA A 75 -0.86 5.59 -12.09
C ALA A 75 -1.80 4.78 -11.19
N VAL A 76 -1.63 3.46 -11.19
CA VAL A 76 -2.39 2.51 -10.35
C VAL A 76 -1.44 1.70 -9.51
N GLY A 77 -1.62 1.75 -8.18
CA GLY A 77 -0.96 0.85 -7.25
C GLY A 77 -1.89 -0.32 -6.93
N ILE A 78 -1.44 -1.55 -7.15
CA ILE A 78 -2.28 -2.76 -7.08
C ILE A 78 -1.54 -3.94 -6.44
N GLY A 79 -2.23 -4.64 -5.52
CA GLY A 79 -1.73 -5.86 -4.88
C GLY A 79 -2.16 -7.12 -5.63
N TRP A 80 -1.26 -8.10 -5.75
CA TRP A 80 -1.50 -9.35 -6.48
C TRP A 80 -0.63 -10.49 -5.96
N VAL A 81 -0.89 -11.73 -6.45
CA VAL A 81 -0.21 -12.95 -6.03
C VAL A 81 0.57 -13.52 -7.20
N LYS A 82 1.90 -13.58 -7.07
CA LYS A 82 2.80 -14.17 -8.08
C LYS A 82 3.05 -15.64 -7.76
N ASP A 83 2.88 -16.51 -8.76
CA ASP A 83 3.39 -17.88 -8.72
C ASP A 83 4.91 -17.88 -8.97
N VAL A 84 5.69 -18.41 -8.04
CA VAL A 84 7.13 -18.60 -8.17
C VAL A 84 7.54 -20.06 -7.98
N GLY A 85 6.62 -20.98 -8.23
CA GLY A 85 6.80 -22.42 -8.18
C GLY A 85 6.35 -23.03 -6.87
N LYS A 86 7.28 -23.41 -5.97
CA LYS A 86 6.93 -24.03 -4.67
C LYS A 86 6.10 -23.11 -3.77
N PHE A 87 6.33 -21.82 -3.84
CA PHE A 87 5.66 -20.78 -3.07
C PHE A 87 5.03 -19.77 -4.01
N CYS A 88 4.21 -18.89 -3.42
CA CYS A 88 3.78 -17.66 -4.04
C CYS A 88 4.52 -16.45 -3.42
N GLU A 89 4.37 -15.29 -4.03
CA GLU A 89 4.80 -14.02 -3.48
C GLU A 89 3.61 -13.06 -3.43
N ASN A 90 3.44 -12.39 -2.30
CA ASN A 90 2.50 -11.31 -2.11
C ASN A 90 3.15 -10.04 -2.64
N ARG A 91 2.73 -9.59 -3.81
CA ARG A 91 3.34 -8.48 -4.54
C ARG A 91 2.47 -7.25 -4.60
N TYR A 92 3.12 -6.12 -4.76
CA TYR A 92 2.48 -4.85 -5.03
C TYR A 92 3.22 -4.14 -6.16
N SER A 93 2.47 -3.70 -7.16
CA SER A 93 3.01 -2.99 -8.32
C SER A 93 2.47 -1.57 -8.39
N ILE A 94 3.32 -0.62 -8.80
CA ILE A 94 2.91 0.72 -9.22
C ILE A 94 3.07 0.78 -10.74
N VAL A 95 1.97 0.99 -11.44
CA VAL A 95 1.89 0.94 -12.91
C VAL A 95 1.41 2.28 -13.43
N THR A 96 2.20 2.90 -14.31
CA THR A 96 1.86 4.16 -14.99
C THR A 96 1.30 3.90 -16.37
N PRO A 97 0.80 4.92 -17.10
CA PRO A 97 0.43 4.78 -18.51
C PRO A 97 1.58 4.26 -19.41
N GLU A 98 2.83 4.48 -19.00
CA GLU A 98 4.04 4.05 -19.72
C GLU A 98 4.50 2.65 -19.35
N GLY A 99 3.97 2.05 -18.27
CA GLY A 99 4.29 0.73 -17.76
C GLY A 99 4.54 0.67 -16.27
N GLU A 100 4.96 -0.51 -15.78
CA GLU A 100 5.28 -0.72 -14.37
C GLU A 100 6.58 0.00 -13.98
N ILE A 101 6.53 0.80 -12.91
CA ILE A 101 7.68 1.56 -12.39
C ILE A 101 8.20 1.05 -11.05
N LEU A 102 7.44 0.22 -10.35
CA LEU A 102 7.84 -0.43 -9.10
C LEU A 102 7.12 -1.76 -8.94
N GLU A 103 7.88 -2.80 -8.56
CA GLU A 103 7.39 -4.06 -8.06
C GLU A 103 8.02 -4.33 -6.70
N TYR A 104 7.19 -4.62 -5.70
CA TYR A 104 7.60 -4.94 -4.34
C TYR A 104 7.01 -6.28 -3.91
N THR A 105 7.85 -7.17 -3.36
CA THR A 105 7.42 -8.40 -2.69
C THR A 105 7.41 -8.17 -1.18
N LYS A 106 6.31 -8.48 -0.51
CA LYS A 106 6.16 -8.39 0.94
C LYS A 106 7.33 -9.07 1.65
N LEU A 107 8.03 -8.33 2.53
CA LEU A 107 9.19 -8.86 3.24
C LEU A 107 8.79 -9.90 4.30
N HIS A 108 7.70 -9.65 5.02
CA HIS A 108 7.31 -10.42 6.19
C HIS A 108 5.96 -11.12 5.95
N PRO A 109 5.93 -12.36 5.44
CA PRO A 109 4.71 -13.17 5.45
C PRO A 109 4.16 -13.28 6.87
N PHE A 110 2.82 -13.12 7.00
CA PHE A 110 2.15 -13.12 8.29
C PHE A 110 2.02 -14.55 8.86
N SER A 111 3.06 -15.05 9.51
CA SER A 111 3.16 -16.43 10.04
C SER A 111 2.05 -16.79 11.03
N TYR A 112 1.53 -15.83 11.82
CA TYR A 112 0.42 -16.06 12.73
C TYR A 112 -0.86 -16.54 12.02
N SER A 113 -1.09 -16.14 10.76
CA SER A 113 -2.18 -16.66 9.92
C SER A 113 -1.78 -17.86 9.06
N GLY A 114 -0.50 -18.25 9.09
CA GLY A 114 0.04 -19.32 8.26
C GLY A 114 0.38 -18.89 6.83
N GLU A 115 0.49 -17.60 6.55
CA GLU A 115 0.88 -17.09 5.22
C GLU A 115 2.25 -17.64 4.79
N ASP A 116 3.18 -17.79 5.72
CA ASP A 116 4.53 -18.34 5.50
C ASP A 116 4.56 -19.80 4.99
N ARG A 117 3.45 -20.51 5.05
CA ARG A 117 3.30 -21.86 4.48
C ARG A 117 3.07 -21.85 2.96
N TYR A 118 2.56 -20.75 2.45
CA TYR A 118 2.16 -20.57 1.05
C TYR A 118 2.99 -19.52 0.34
N PHE A 119 3.47 -18.51 1.07
CA PHE A 119 4.18 -17.36 0.53
C PHE A 119 5.60 -17.26 1.06
N GLN A 120 6.54 -16.96 0.18
CA GLN A 120 7.89 -16.58 0.57
C GLN A 120 8.02 -15.06 0.71
N GLY A 121 8.91 -14.63 1.60
CA GLY A 121 9.24 -13.21 1.78
C GLY A 121 10.18 -12.68 0.70
N GLY A 122 10.01 -11.39 0.36
CA GLY A 122 10.93 -10.66 -0.50
C GLY A 122 12.26 -10.33 0.19
N THR A 123 13.19 -9.78 -0.57
CA THR A 123 14.54 -9.43 -0.10
C THR A 123 14.96 -8.01 -0.47
N LEU A 124 14.11 -7.24 -1.14
CA LEU A 124 14.42 -5.92 -1.67
C LEU A 124 13.49 -4.84 -1.12
N LEU A 125 14.02 -3.63 -1.05
CA LEU A 125 13.28 -2.40 -0.70
C LEU A 125 13.38 -1.41 -1.88
N PRO A 126 12.64 -1.65 -2.98
CA PRO A 126 12.70 -0.80 -4.15
C PRO A 126 12.09 0.58 -3.88
N VAL A 127 12.63 1.59 -4.56
CA VAL A 127 12.12 2.95 -4.62
C VAL A 127 12.03 3.36 -6.07
N CYS A 128 10.94 3.98 -6.48
CA CYS A 128 10.81 4.61 -7.79
C CYS A 128 10.59 6.11 -7.67
N GLU A 129 10.92 6.84 -8.72
CA GLU A 129 10.56 8.24 -8.85
C GLU A 129 9.26 8.37 -9.65
N TYR A 130 8.31 9.15 -9.12
CA TYR A 130 7.08 9.48 -9.82
C TYR A 130 6.60 10.89 -9.46
N ARG A 131 6.35 11.74 -10.48
CA ARG A 131 5.90 13.13 -10.28
C ARG A 131 6.77 13.96 -9.32
N GLY A 132 8.08 13.71 -9.30
CA GLY A 132 9.05 14.41 -8.44
C GLY A 132 9.07 13.93 -6.98
N TYR A 133 8.45 12.80 -6.67
CA TYR A 133 8.49 12.13 -5.36
C TYR A 133 9.12 10.75 -5.49
N HIS A 134 9.86 10.34 -4.46
CA HIS A 134 10.35 8.97 -4.34
C HIS A 134 9.34 8.14 -3.57
N LEU A 135 8.83 7.09 -4.21
CA LEU A 135 7.80 6.21 -3.69
C LEU A 135 8.39 4.87 -3.26
N GLY A 136 8.00 4.39 -2.11
CA GLY A 136 8.25 3.03 -1.63
C GLY A 136 6.98 2.34 -1.18
N VAL A 137 7.05 1.02 -1.00
CA VAL A 137 5.90 0.20 -0.58
C VAL A 137 6.30 -0.70 0.59
N GLN A 138 5.38 -0.89 1.55
CA GLN A 138 5.44 -1.88 2.62
C GLN A 138 4.06 -2.50 2.79
N ILE A 139 3.92 -3.82 2.67
CA ILE A 139 2.61 -4.48 2.64
C ILE A 139 2.16 -4.91 4.04
N CYS A 140 1.03 -4.40 4.51
CA CYS A 140 0.24 -4.88 5.63
C CYS A 140 1.09 -5.21 6.89
N TYR A 141 1.46 -6.47 7.08
CA TYR A 141 2.24 -6.94 8.23
C TYR A 141 3.61 -6.29 8.35
N ASP A 142 4.22 -5.85 7.23
CA ASP A 142 5.47 -5.10 7.22
C ASP A 142 5.39 -3.83 8.10
N LEU A 143 4.18 -3.25 8.28
CA LEU A 143 3.96 -2.10 9.15
C LEU A 143 4.46 -2.31 10.60
N ARG A 144 4.58 -3.56 11.06
CA ARG A 144 5.05 -3.88 12.41
C ARG A 144 6.56 -3.79 12.58
N PHE A 145 7.31 -3.73 11.49
CA PHE A 145 8.78 -3.79 11.49
C PHE A 145 9.38 -2.42 11.14
N PRO A 146 9.75 -1.61 12.16
CA PRO A 146 10.24 -0.26 11.96
C PRO A 146 11.52 -0.20 11.13
N GLU A 147 12.35 -1.24 11.19
CA GLU A 147 13.64 -1.32 10.51
C GLU A 147 13.49 -1.17 8.99
N ALA A 148 12.49 -1.83 8.40
CA ALA A 148 12.20 -1.75 6.98
C ALA A 148 11.82 -0.32 6.56
N PHE A 149 10.98 0.35 7.35
CA PHE A 149 10.61 1.75 7.11
C PHE A 149 11.80 2.70 7.27
N GLN A 150 12.62 2.47 8.28
CA GLN A 150 13.82 3.29 8.52
C GLN A 150 14.83 3.17 7.37
N ALA A 151 15.02 1.97 6.81
CA ALA A 151 15.86 1.77 5.64
C ALA A 151 15.26 2.45 4.40
N LEU A 152 13.99 2.19 4.11
CA LEU A 152 13.29 2.69 2.92
C LEU A 152 13.21 4.23 2.91
N SER A 153 12.92 4.84 4.05
CA SER A 153 12.76 6.29 4.18
C SER A 153 14.06 7.11 3.99
N ARG A 154 15.20 6.45 3.82
CA ARG A 154 16.45 7.13 3.41
C ARG A 154 16.33 7.73 2.01
N GLN A 155 15.52 7.11 1.17
CA GLN A 155 15.27 7.51 -0.20
C GLN A 155 13.83 7.96 -0.40
N ALA A 156 12.84 7.26 0.18
CA ALA A 156 11.43 7.51 -0.03
C ALA A 156 10.92 8.80 0.66
N ASP A 157 10.09 9.53 -0.06
CA ASP A 157 9.31 10.68 0.41
C ASP A 157 7.89 10.28 0.81
N LEU A 158 7.34 9.24 0.14
CA LEU A 158 6.05 8.64 0.40
C LEU A 158 6.21 7.13 0.47
N ILE A 159 5.69 6.51 1.53
CA ILE A 159 5.60 5.05 1.66
C ILE A 159 4.12 4.65 1.66
N LEU A 160 3.75 3.84 0.67
CA LEU A 160 2.43 3.23 0.58
C LEU A 160 2.37 2.00 1.48
N VAL A 161 1.26 1.85 2.20
CA VAL A 161 1.02 0.68 3.07
C VAL A 161 -0.34 0.06 2.70
N PRO A 162 -0.38 -0.72 1.60
CA PRO A 162 -1.58 -1.48 1.25
C PRO A 162 -1.79 -2.66 2.20
N ALA A 163 -3.04 -2.90 2.60
CA ALA A 163 -3.34 -3.91 3.61
C ALA A 163 -4.73 -4.55 3.46
N ASN A 164 -4.85 -5.77 4.01
CA ASN A 164 -6.07 -6.37 4.53
C ASN A 164 -5.93 -6.48 6.06
N TRP A 165 -6.11 -5.35 6.77
CA TRP A 165 -5.86 -5.25 8.20
C TRP A 165 -7.15 -5.40 9.00
N PRO A 166 -7.31 -6.48 9.81
CA PRO A 166 -8.55 -6.76 10.53
C PRO A 166 -8.94 -5.70 11.56
N GLY A 167 -10.23 -5.40 11.67
CA GLY A 167 -10.78 -4.41 12.59
C GLY A 167 -10.43 -4.65 14.06
N ARG A 168 -10.26 -5.92 14.48
CA ARG A 168 -9.81 -6.26 15.86
C ARG A 168 -8.43 -5.69 16.23
N ARG A 169 -7.65 -5.24 15.24
CA ARG A 169 -6.34 -4.60 15.43
C ARG A 169 -6.32 -3.16 14.91
N ARG A 170 -7.48 -2.53 14.80
CA ARG A 170 -7.68 -1.16 14.31
C ARG A 170 -6.73 -0.16 14.96
N GLU A 171 -6.62 -0.19 16.27
CA GLU A 171 -5.77 0.75 17.02
C GLU A 171 -4.27 0.58 16.69
N HIS A 172 -3.84 -0.66 16.43
CA HIS A 172 -2.46 -0.90 15.97
C HIS A 172 -2.22 -0.29 14.57
N TRP A 173 -3.20 -0.42 13.67
CA TRP A 173 -3.13 0.17 12.32
C TRP A 173 -2.91 1.67 12.39
N ILE A 174 -3.77 2.35 13.11
CA ILE A 174 -3.76 3.80 13.25
C ILE A 174 -2.45 4.28 13.88
N SER A 175 -2.09 3.70 15.03
CA SER A 175 -0.92 4.12 15.82
C SER A 175 0.39 3.85 15.07
N LEU A 176 0.50 2.69 14.41
CA LEU A 176 1.72 2.33 13.68
C LEU A 176 1.91 3.21 12.43
N LEU A 177 0.87 3.49 11.65
CA LEU A 177 1.00 4.40 10.51
C LEU A 177 1.50 5.77 10.94
N GLN A 178 0.95 6.32 12.01
CA GLN A 178 1.39 7.60 12.56
C GLN A 178 2.83 7.55 13.07
N ALA A 179 3.17 6.51 13.83
CA ALA A 179 4.55 6.32 14.32
C ALA A 179 5.56 6.25 13.17
N ARG A 180 5.24 5.50 12.08
CA ARG A 180 6.11 5.44 10.90
C ARG A 180 6.30 6.79 10.24
N ALA A 181 5.26 7.64 10.18
CA ALA A 181 5.38 8.99 9.65
C ALA A 181 6.31 9.86 10.52
N ILE A 182 6.10 9.85 11.84
CA ILE A 182 6.88 10.66 12.80
C ILE A 182 8.36 10.28 12.77
N GLU A 183 8.68 8.99 12.95
CA GLU A 183 10.08 8.52 13.08
C GLU A 183 10.88 8.60 11.78
N ASN A 184 10.20 8.54 10.63
CA ASN A 184 10.82 8.52 9.31
C ASN A 184 10.73 9.84 8.57
N GLN A 185 9.94 10.80 9.07
CA GLN A 185 9.75 12.12 8.47
C GLN A 185 9.45 12.03 6.96
N CYS A 186 8.48 11.18 6.61
CA CYS A 186 7.97 11.00 5.26
C CYS A 186 6.44 10.80 5.31
N TYR A 187 5.78 10.99 4.18
CA TYR A 187 4.36 10.66 4.07
C TYR A 187 4.15 9.15 4.22
N ILE A 188 3.13 8.75 4.99
CA ILE A 188 2.70 7.36 5.11
C ILE A 188 1.23 7.26 4.70
N ALA A 189 0.99 6.58 3.59
CA ALA A 189 -0.35 6.37 3.03
C ALA A 189 -0.81 4.93 3.28
N GLY A 190 -1.60 4.74 4.33
CA GLY A 190 -2.22 3.45 4.62
C GLY A 190 -3.53 3.29 3.85
N VAL A 191 -3.65 2.23 3.04
CA VAL A 191 -4.89 1.85 2.36
C VAL A 191 -5.32 0.45 2.78
N ASN A 192 -6.55 0.34 3.29
CA ASN A 192 -7.11 -0.90 3.82
C ASN A 192 -8.48 -1.15 3.20
N CYS A 193 -8.91 -2.41 3.16
CA CYS A 193 -10.24 -2.80 2.71
C CYS A 193 -11.30 -2.66 3.81
N VAL A 194 -12.57 -2.80 3.43
CA VAL A 194 -13.74 -2.82 4.33
C VAL A 194 -14.63 -4.03 4.07
N GLY A 195 -15.51 -4.32 5.02
CA GLY A 195 -16.50 -5.40 4.94
C GLY A 195 -16.03 -6.69 5.60
N ASP A 196 -16.82 -7.74 5.40
CA ASP A 196 -16.54 -9.05 5.96
C ASP A 196 -16.00 -9.98 4.88
N MET A 197 -14.84 -10.59 5.13
CA MET A 197 -14.21 -11.57 4.24
C MET A 197 -13.59 -12.69 5.07
N ASP A 198 -13.82 -13.94 4.67
CA ASP A 198 -13.23 -15.13 5.32
C ASP A 198 -13.31 -15.10 6.86
N GLY A 199 -14.49 -14.75 7.40
CA GLY A 199 -14.73 -14.67 8.84
C GLY A 199 -14.00 -13.55 9.58
N GLN A 200 -13.41 -12.59 8.88
CA GLN A 200 -12.79 -11.39 9.45
C GLN A 200 -13.56 -10.15 9.03
N THR A 201 -13.74 -9.21 9.97
CA THR A 201 -14.30 -7.88 9.68
C THR A 201 -13.16 -6.89 9.48
N TYR A 202 -13.25 -6.12 8.40
CA TYR A 202 -12.30 -5.06 8.03
C TYR A 202 -13.00 -3.71 8.14
N THR A 203 -12.38 -2.78 8.86
CA THR A 203 -12.97 -1.47 9.19
C THR A 203 -12.44 -0.33 8.33
N GLY A 204 -11.55 -0.63 7.39
CA GLY A 204 -10.90 0.39 6.57
C GLY A 204 -9.91 1.22 7.38
N ASP A 205 -10.30 2.44 7.73
CA ASP A 205 -9.42 3.41 8.38
C ASP A 205 -8.21 3.81 7.52
N SER A 206 -8.41 3.84 6.19
CA SER A 206 -7.41 4.32 5.25
C SER A 206 -7.14 5.80 5.50
N ARG A 207 -5.86 6.19 5.47
CA ARG A 207 -5.44 7.55 5.83
C ARG A 207 -4.05 7.91 5.35
N LEU A 208 -3.79 9.19 5.28
CA LEU A 208 -2.48 9.75 5.01
C LEU A 208 -1.97 10.51 6.24
N TYR A 209 -0.77 10.17 6.68
CA TYR A 209 -0.04 10.98 7.66
C TYR A 209 1.08 11.76 6.97
N GLY A 210 1.22 13.03 7.35
CA GLY A 210 2.30 13.90 6.90
C GLY A 210 3.64 13.57 7.57
N PRO A 211 4.74 14.12 7.06
CA PRO A 211 6.09 13.87 7.58
C PRO A 211 6.33 14.37 9.01
N ASP A 212 5.42 15.15 9.55
CA ASP A 212 5.37 15.62 10.95
C ASP A 212 4.48 14.72 11.84
N GLY A 213 3.87 13.68 11.28
CA GLY A 213 2.93 12.79 11.95
C GLY A 213 1.50 13.31 12.05
N ALA A 214 1.19 14.47 11.47
CA ALA A 214 -0.17 14.99 11.43
C ALA A 214 -1.04 14.18 10.48
N LEU A 215 -2.31 13.95 10.85
CA LEU A 215 -3.29 13.39 9.94
C LEU A 215 -3.63 14.41 8.87
N CYS A 216 -3.40 14.07 7.61
CA CYS A 216 -3.72 14.93 6.49
C CYS A 216 -5.23 15.03 6.27
N SER A 217 -5.69 16.24 5.92
CA SER A 217 -7.07 16.46 5.48
C SER A 217 -7.21 16.06 4.01
N GLY A 218 -8.32 15.43 3.67
CA GLY A 218 -8.61 15.01 2.29
C GLY A 218 -10.09 15.08 1.96
N GLU A 219 -10.39 15.00 0.67
CA GLU A 219 -11.75 14.84 0.16
C GLU A 219 -12.15 13.37 0.23
N THR A 220 -13.42 13.09 0.54
CA THR A 220 -13.98 11.72 0.46
C THR A 220 -14.91 11.62 -0.74
N LEU A 221 -14.67 10.63 -1.59
CA LEU A 221 -15.50 10.28 -2.73
C LEU A 221 -16.16 8.91 -2.50
N MET A 222 -17.48 8.83 -2.60
CA MET A 222 -18.23 7.58 -2.48
C MET A 222 -19.00 7.31 -3.77
N PRO A 223 -18.87 6.11 -4.38
CA PRO A 223 -19.79 5.67 -5.42
C PRO A 223 -21.23 5.56 -4.90
N ALA A 224 -22.22 5.77 -5.78
CA ALA A 224 -23.62 5.70 -5.41
C ALA A 224 -24.06 4.30 -4.90
N ASP A 225 -23.38 3.25 -5.35
CA ASP A 225 -23.60 1.84 -4.99
C ASP A 225 -22.53 1.30 -4.02
N ALA A 226 -21.88 2.19 -3.25
CA ALA A 226 -20.81 1.80 -2.33
C ALA A 226 -21.33 0.88 -1.22
N HIS A 227 -20.53 -0.15 -0.89
CA HIS A 227 -20.72 -0.93 0.33
C HIS A 227 -20.51 -0.01 1.56
N PRO A 228 -21.15 -0.26 2.70
CA PRO A 228 -20.92 0.52 3.92
C PRO A 228 -19.43 0.62 4.27
N GLY A 229 -18.94 1.86 4.41
CA GLY A 229 -17.54 2.18 4.64
C GLY A 229 -16.64 2.22 3.40
N GLU A 230 -17.13 1.83 2.23
CA GLU A 230 -16.38 1.90 0.99
C GLU A 230 -16.31 3.33 0.46
N CYS A 231 -15.11 3.85 0.25
CA CYS A 231 -14.87 5.21 -0.25
C CYS A 231 -13.45 5.37 -0.78
N ALA A 232 -13.18 6.41 -1.58
CA ALA A 232 -11.84 6.87 -1.86
C ALA A 232 -11.53 8.14 -1.05
N PHE A 233 -10.37 8.17 -0.40
CA PHE A 233 -9.83 9.36 0.24
C PHE A 233 -8.83 10.01 -0.71
N ILE A 234 -9.06 11.26 -1.06
CA ILE A 234 -8.24 12.02 -2.01
C ILE A 234 -7.43 13.05 -1.25
N TYR A 235 -6.11 13.03 -1.45
CA TYR A 235 -5.16 13.92 -0.79
C TYR A 235 -4.27 14.62 -1.80
N GLU A 236 -3.87 15.84 -1.47
CA GLU A 236 -2.77 16.53 -2.14
C GLU A 236 -1.54 16.47 -1.26
N ILE A 237 -0.42 15.98 -1.78
CA ILE A 237 0.87 15.99 -1.11
C ILE A 237 1.80 17.02 -1.75
N ASP A 238 2.57 17.67 -0.92
CA ASP A 238 3.49 18.76 -1.26
C ASP A 238 4.94 18.44 -0.85
N ASP A 239 5.81 19.42 -0.81
CA ASP A 239 7.25 19.31 -0.50
C ASP A 239 7.57 19.34 1.02
N GLN A 240 6.60 19.09 1.88
CA GLN A 240 6.79 19.14 3.35
C GLN A 240 7.88 18.20 3.87
N VAL A 241 8.15 17.08 3.18
CA VAL A 241 9.22 16.14 3.58
C VAL A 241 10.55 16.86 3.72
N LYS A 242 10.96 17.62 2.69
CA LYS A 242 12.21 18.38 2.72
C LYS A 242 12.21 19.43 3.82
N LYS A 243 11.10 20.12 4.00
CA LYS A 243 10.93 21.15 5.03
C LYS A 243 11.07 20.59 6.44
N VAL A 244 10.33 19.50 6.75
CA VAL A 244 10.35 18.85 8.07
C VAL A 244 11.74 18.28 8.37
N ARG A 245 12.37 17.57 7.43
CA ARG A 245 13.72 17.02 7.59
C ARG A 245 14.80 18.10 7.78
N THR A 246 14.58 19.31 7.24
CA THR A 246 15.51 20.42 7.41
C THR A 246 15.31 21.12 8.77
N GLN A 247 14.06 21.33 9.18
CA GLN A 247 13.73 22.01 10.42
C GLN A 247 14.04 21.18 11.67
N PHE A 248 13.82 19.86 11.59
CA PHE A 248 14.06 18.93 12.71
C PHE A 248 14.78 17.67 12.23
N PRO A 249 16.12 17.71 12.05
CA PRO A 249 16.87 16.69 11.33
C PRO A 249 17.19 15.44 12.17
N VAL A 250 16.20 14.77 12.77
CA VAL A 250 16.39 13.60 13.66
C VAL A 250 17.17 12.45 13.03
N LYS A 251 17.14 12.32 11.70
CA LYS A 251 17.89 11.26 11.00
C LYS A 251 19.41 11.43 11.09
N LYS A 252 19.91 12.65 11.35
CA LYS A 252 21.35 12.91 11.55
C LYS A 252 21.88 12.33 12.86
N ASP A 253 21.02 12.19 13.87
CA ASP A 253 21.39 11.71 15.20
C ASP A 253 21.37 10.18 15.30
N ARG A 254 20.96 9.49 14.24
CA ARG A 254 20.90 8.04 14.22
C ARG A 254 22.31 7.44 14.26
N ARG A 255 22.48 6.44 15.10
CA ARG A 255 23.74 5.72 15.33
C ARG A 255 23.66 4.30 14.73
N ASP A 256 23.38 4.21 13.42
CA ASP A 256 23.10 2.94 12.75
C ASP A 256 24.18 1.86 12.92
N ALA A 257 25.47 2.25 12.98
CA ALA A 257 26.56 1.32 13.24
C ALA A 257 26.48 0.71 14.65
N LEU A 258 26.07 1.53 15.64
CA LEU A 258 25.88 1.05 17.02
C LEU A 258 24.65 0.14 17.13
N TYR A 259 23.56 0.46 16.43
CA TYR A 259 22.35 -0.36 16.47
C TYR A 259 22.61 -1.76 15.88
N ARG A 260 23.37 -1.87 14.79
CA ARG A 260 23.78 -3.18 14.24
C ARG A 260 24.51 -4.04 15.25
N GLN A 261 25.44 -3.45 16.01
CA GLN A 261 26.17 -4.20 17.06
C GLN A 261 25.23 -4.78 18.12
N PHE A 262 24.14 -4.10 18.45
CA PHE A 262 23.17 -4.61 19.44
C PHE A 262 22.31 -5.77 18.91
N TYR A 263 22.14 -5.90 17.59
CA TYR A 263 21.44 -7.04 17.00
C TYR A 263 22.33 -8.28 16.80
N GLU A 264 23.64 -8.14 16.94
CA GLU A 264 24.62 -9.23 16.80
C GLU A 264 24.93 -9.93 18.13
N ILE A 265 24.27 -9.56 19.24
CA ILE A 265 24.34 -10.17 20.56
C ILE A 265 23.24 -11.23 20.66
#